data_8a5c0454ded85fdecc97f29a47014039
#
_entry.id   8a5c0454ded85fdecc97f29a47014039
#
_cell.length_a   1.000
_cell.length_b   1.000
_cell.length_c   1.000
_cell.angle_alpha   90.00
_cell.angle_beta   90.00
_cell.angle_gamma   90.00
#
_symmetry.space_group_name_H-M   'P 1'
#
loop_
_entity.id
_entity.type
_entity.pdbx_description
1 polymer ?
#
loop_
_entity_poly.entity_id
_entity_poly.type
_entity_poly.pdbx_seq_one_letter_code
_entity_poly.pdbx_strand_id
1 'polypeptide(L)'
;LPYTPQPQMHAFMTVHNELCKTHSRGTRARFTSLNQAVGLLCNEENNYQIDGINQAWTEHAVPALINHTDLFERYILYSIYHHHFPLTDSQQLSWEAFRLLVLDCFMIRCYLSAMAFKNKGLSESDIVLCFQIYQVARQHKTEFVESMSKTLEECGIDSVPAAICLLKTNI
;
A
#
# COMPACT_ATOMS: atom_id res chain seq x y z
N LEU A 1 6.36 18.84 3.16
CA LEU A 1 6.21 17.79 4.16
C LEU A 1 7.51 16.98 4.22
N PRO A 2 8.02 16.64 5.39
CA PRO A 2 9.25 15.86 5.52
C PRO A 2 9.06 14.41 5.06
N TYR A 3 10.15 13.79 4.62
CA TYR A 3 10.24 12.35 4.46
C TYR A 3 10.37 11.68 5.83
N THR A 4 9.54 10.68 6.12
CA THR A 4 9.46 10.03 7.42
C THR A 4 9.62 8.50 7.26
N PRO A 5 10.85 7.98 7.12
CA PRO A 5 11.09 6.57 6.81
C PRO A 5 10.62 5.62 7.92
N GLN A 6 10.78 5.98 9.19
CA GLN A 6 10.40 5.11 10.29
C GLN A 6 8.88 4.88 10.39
N PRO A 7 8.01 5.90 10.38
CA PRO A 7 6.56 5.72 10.30
C PRO A 7 6.12 4.93 9.07
N GLN A 8 6.70 5.20 7.89
CA GLN A 8 6.42 4.45 6.67
C GLN A 8 6.77 2.97 6.83
N MET A 9 7.95 2.67 7.36
CA MET A 9 8.40 1.30 7.59
C MET A 9 7.49 0.56 8.55
N HIS A 10 7.15 1.19 9.67
CA HIS A 10 6.26 0.62 10.67
C HIS A 10 4.87 0.33 10.09
N ALA A 11 4.28 1.30 9.40
CA ALA A 11 2.98 1.12 8.73
C ALA A 11 3.04 -0.01 7.69
N PHE A 12 4.08 -0.04 6.83
CA PHE A 12 4.24 -1.09 5.83
C PHE A 12 4.32 -2.48 6.47
N MET A 13 5.22 -2.66 7.45
CA MET A 13 5.41 -3.96 8.12
C MET A 13 4.13 -4.45 8.79
N THR A 14 3.47 -3.57 9.55
CA THR A 14 2.28 -3.96 10.29
C THR A 14 1.15 -4.37 9.36
N VAL A 15 0.86 -3.54 8.34
CA VAL A 15 -0.21 -3.83 7.38
C VAL A 15 0.13 -5.06 6.53
N HIS A 16 1.36 -5.17 6.04
CA HIS A 16 1.79 -6.33 5.26
C HIS A 16 1.68 -7.63 6.05
N ASN A 17 2.14 -7.65 7.30
CA ASN A 17 2.04 -8.82 8.17
C ASN A 17 0.58 -9.21 8.45
N GLU A 18 -0.29 -8.21 8.67
CA GLU A 18 -1.73 -8.48 8.84
C GLU A 18 -2.36 -9.05 7.55
N LEU A 19 -1.96 -8.55 6.40
CA LEU A 19 -2.42 -9.09 5.12
C LEU A 19 -1.90 -10.52 4.90
N CYS A 20 -0.68 -10.85 5.34
CA CYS A 20 -0.10 -12.20 5.26
C CYS A 20 -0.89 -13.25 6.06
N LYS A 21 -1.56 -12.85 7.15
CA LYS A 21 -2.31 -13.78 8.02
C LYS A 21 -3.67 -14.20 7.43
N THR A 22 -4.18 -13.52 6.42
CA THR A 22 -5.59 -13.56 6.04
C THR A 22 -5.82 -14.07 4.62
N HIS A 23 -5.65 -15.36 4.34
CA HIS A 23 -5.87 -15.81 2.97
C HIS A 23 -6.77 -17.03 2.85
N SER A 24 -7.82 -16.87 2.00
CA SER A 24 -8.49 -18.01 1.38
C SER A 24 -7.50 -18.78 0.47
N ARG A 25 -7.76 -20.07 0.21
CA ARG A 25 -6.88 -20.89 -0.65
C ARG A 25 -6.59 -20.25 -2.02
N GLY A 26 -7.55 -19.56 -2.63
CA GLY A 26 -7.39 -18.96 -3.96
C GLY A 26 -6.52 -17.69 -3.97
N THR A 27 -6.54 -16.93 -2.89
CA THR A 27 -5.76 -15.67 -2.76
C THR A 27 -4.32 -15.95 -2.33
N ARG A 28 -4.09 -17.04 -1.62
CA ARG A 28 -2.78 -17.40 -1.05
C ARG A 28 -1.67 -17.48 -2.10
N ALA A 29 -1.91 -18.18 -3.22
CA ALA A 29 -0.89 -18.34 -4.26
C ALA A 29 -0.46 -17.00 -4.88
N ARG A 30 -1.42 -16.11 -5.13
CA ARG A 30 -1.17 -14.77 -5.70
C ARG A 30 -0.44 -13.88 -4.69
N PHE A 31 -0.85 -13.92 -3.41
CA PHE A 31 -0.19 -13.17 -2.36
C PHE A 31 1.23 -13.69 -2.07
N THR A 32 1.48 -14.97 -2.26
CA THR A 32 2.82 -15.55 -2.15
C THR A 32 3.79 -14.88 -3.14
N SER A 33 3.36 -14.57 -4.35
CA SER A 33 4.20 -13.85 -5.33
C SER A 33 4.57 -12.44 -4.85
N LEU A 34 3.61 -11.70 -4.29
CA LEU A 34 3.89 -10.38 -3.69
C LEU A 34 4.80 -10.48 -2.48
N ASN A 35 4.54 -11.42 -1.58
CA ASN A 35 5.37 -11.62 -0.40
C ASN A 35 6.82 -11.98 -0.77
N GLN A 36 7.02 -12.83 -1.78
CA GLN A 36 8.35 -13.11 -2.32
C GLN A 36 9.03 -11.86 -2.90
N ALA A 37 8.28 -11.03 -3.64
CA ALA A 37 8.83 -9.79 -4.19
C ALA A 37 9.25 -8.82 -3.08
N VAL A 38 8.42 -8.67 -2.05
CA VAL A 38 8.73 -7.85 -0.87
C VAL A 38 9.96 -8.40 -0.13
N GLY A 39 10.05 -9.72 0.01
CA GLY A 39 11.20 -10.39 0.66
C GLY A 39 12.54 -10.10 -0.02
N LEU A 40 12.57 -9.83 -1.33
CA LEU A 40 13.80 -9.44 -2.03
C LEU A 40 14.32 -8.04 -1.66
N LEU A 41 13.48 -7.22 -1.02
CA LEU A 41 13.84 -5.89 -0.53
C LEU A 41 14.16 -5.87 0.98
N CYS A 42 14.27 -7.04 1.61
CA CYS A 42 14.76 -7.17 2.97
C CYS A 42 16.29 -7.13 3.01
N ASN A 43 16.86 -6.69 4.14
CA ASN A 43 18.28 -6.83 4.41
C ASN A 43 18.63 -8.28 4.81
N GLU A 44 19.93 -8.53 5.07
CA GLU A 44 20.46 -9.84 5.49
C GLU A 44 19.84 -10.37 6.79
N GLU A 45 19.32 -9.48 7.63
CA GLU A 45 18.61 -9.82 8.88
C GLU A 45 17.10 -10.06 8.67
N ASN A 46 16.64 -10.13 7.43
CA ASN A 46 15.22 -10.20 7.04
C ASN A 46 14.37 -9.01 7.52
N ASN A 47 15.01 -7.87 7.75
CA ASN A 47 14.31 -6.63 8.05
C ASN A 47 13.96 -5.88 6.75
N TYR A 48 12.71 -5.48 6.60
CA TYR A 48 12.31 -4.65 5.48
C TYR A 48 12.96 -3.27 5.55
N GLN A 49 13.34 -2.73 4.40
CA GLN A 49 13.94 -1.41 4.30
C GLN A 49 13.07 -0.53 3.40
N ILE A 50 12.43 0.47 3.99
CA ILE A 50 11.58 1.39 3.23
C ILE A 50 12.39 2.18 2.19
N ASP A 51 13.65 2.48 2.46
CA ASP A 51 14.52 3.14 1.49
C ASP A 51 14.77 2.27 0.26
N GLY A 52 14.93 0.94 0.44
CA GLY A 52 15.01 -0.01 -0.66
C GLY A 52 13.72 -0.07 -1.48
N ILE A 53 12.56 -0.03 -0.82
CA ILE A 53 11.25 0.04 -1.49
C ILE A 53 11.10 1.35 -2.27
N ASN A 54 11.50 2.47 -1.69
CA ASN A 54 11.43 3.78 -2.34
C ASN A 54 12.44 3.89 -3.50
N GLN A 55 13.63 3.32 -3.36
CA GLN A 55 14.59 3.22 -4.44
C GLN A 55 14.04 2.38 -5.60
N ALA A 56 13.47 1.21 -5.30
CA ALA A 56 12.84 0.36 -6.30
C ALA A 56 11.65 1.05 -6.99
N TRP A 57 10.91 1.90 -6.26
CA TRP A 57 9.88 2.76 -6.85
C TRP A 57 10.47 3.65 -7.93
N THR A 58 11.50 4.41 -7.60
CA THR A 58 12.10 5.40 -8.51
C THR A 58 12.81 4.74 -9.70
N GLU A 59 13.61 3.70 -9.44
CA GLU A 59 14.49 3.10 -10.45
C GLU A 59 13.78 2.09 -11.36
N HIS A 60 12.73 1.42 -10.87
CA HIS A 60 12.10 0.33 -11.60
C HIS A 60 10.60 0.55 -11.85
N ALA A 61 9.82 1.00 -10.85
CA ALA A 61 8.38 1.11 -11.00
C ALA A 61 7.98 2.35 -11.81
N VAL A 62 8.51 3.53 -11.49
CA VAL A 62 8.18 4.78 -12.20
C VAL A 62 8.46 4.70 -13.70
N PRO A 63 9.64 4.23 -14.17
CA PRO A 63 9.87 4.06 -15.59
C PRO A 63 8.91 3.06 -16.25
N ALA A 64 8.55 1.97 -15.56
CA ALA A 64 7.62 0.98 -16.08
C ALA A 64 6.17 1.49 -16.16
N LEU A 65 5.81 2.46 -15.31
CA LEU A 65 4.47 3.06 -15.24
C LEU A 65 4.30 4.31 -16.12
N ILE A 66 5.27 4.66 -16.95
CA ILE A 66 5.24 5.90 -17.74
C ILE A 66 4.01 6.01 -18.66
N ASN A 67 3.48 4.88 -19.13
CA ASN A 67 2.26 4.83 -19.93
C ASN A 67 0.98 4.62 -19.10
N HIS A 68 1.09 4.62 -17.77
CA HIS A 68 0.02 4.38 -16.82
C HIS A 68 0.01 5.45 -15.72
N THR A 69 0.31 6.69 -16.10
CA THR A 69 0.45 7.82 -15.15
C THR A 69 -0.85 8.15 -14.40
N ASP A 70 -2.00 7.80 -14.97
CA ASP A 70 -3.34 8.01 -14.41
C ASP A 70 -3.83 6.87 -13.50
N LEU A 71 -3.00 5.85 -13.28
CA LEU A 71 -3.39 4.63 -12.56
C LEU A 71 -3.88 4.92 -11.13
N PHE A 72 -3.13 5.72 -10.38
CA PHE A 72 -3.53 6.10 -9.02
C PHE A 72 -4.70 7.09 -9.01
N GLU A 73 -4.79 7.98 -9.98
CA GLU A 73 -5.95 8.87 -10.14
C GLU A 73 -7.23 8.05 -10.34
N ARG A 74 -7.21 7.10 -11.26
CA ARG A 74 -8.35 6.19 -11.50
C ARG A 74 -8.70 5.38 -10.26
N TYR A 75 -7.70 4.88 -9.53
CA TYR A 75 -7.92 4.15 -8.29
C TYR A 75 -8.57 5.01 -7.22
N ILE A 76 -8.10 6.25 -7.04
CA ILE A 76 -8.65 7.21 -6.08
C ILE A 76 -10.09 7.54 -6.46
N LEU A 77 -10.36 7.86 -7.72
CA LEU A 77 -11.72 8.14 -8.21
C LEU A 77 -12.64 6.93 -7.98
N TYR A 78 -12.21 5.73 -8.35
CA TYR A 78 -12.96 4.52 -8.06
C TYR A 78 -13.28 4.37 -6.57
N SER A 79 -12.29 4.56 -5.71
CA SER A 79 -12.46 4.44 -4.27
C SER A 79 -13.42 5.47 -3.71
N ILE A 80 -13.37 6.73 -4.20
CA ILE A 80 -14.29 7.79 -3.82
C ILE A 80 -15.73 7.42 -4.20
N TYR A 81 -15.95 6.97 -5.43
CA TYR A 81 -17.29 6.59 -5.89
C TYR A 81 -17.82 5.33 -5.22
N HIS A 82 -16.98 4.30 -5.08
CA HIS A 82 -17.38 3.01 -4.52
C HIS A 82 -17.69 3.09 -3.02
N HIS A 83 -16.94 3.88 -2.28
CA HIS A 83 -17.13 4.05 -0.84
C HIS A 83 -17.99 5.28 -0.48
N HIS A 84 -18.63 5.91 -1.47
CA HIS A 84 -19.48 7.10 -1.29
C HIS A 84 -18.79 8.24 -0.54
N PHE A 85 -17.47 8.35 -0.64
CA PHE A 85 -16.70 9.40 0.03
C PHE A 85 -17.12 10.79 -0.50
N PRO A 86 -17.35 11.80 0.36
CA PRO A 86 -17.29 11.83 1.82
C PRO A 86 -18.62 11.56 2.53
N LEU A 87 -19.64 11.07 1.82
CA LEU A 87 -21.05 10.95 2.25
C LEU A 87 -21.31 9.66 3.03
N THR A 88 -20.46 9.29 3.95
CA THR A 88 -20.76 8.15 4.82
C THR A 88 -21.76 8.56 5.91
N ASP A 89 -22.67 7.65 6.25
CA ASP A 89 -23.80 7.86 7.18
C ASP A 89 -23.42 8.27 8.62
N SER A 90 -22.13 8.36 8.93
CA SER A 90 -21.62 8.83 10.21
C SER A 90 -20.59 9.94 10.04
N GLN A 91 -20.80 11.06 10.71
CA GLN A 91 -19.93 12.25 10.69
C GLN A 91 -18.46 11.99 11.11
N GLN A 92 -18.14 10.81 11.62
CA GLN A 92 -16.78 10.41 12.02
C GLN A 92 -15.92 9.86 10.89
N LEU A 93 -16.50 9.46 9.77
CA LEU A 93 -15.84 8.60 8.78
C LEU A 93 -15.01 9.32 7.70
N SER A 94 -15.14 10.61 7.52
CA SER A 94 -14.42 11.28 6.42
C SER A 94 -12.90 11.29 6.62
N TRP A 95 -12.43 11.47 7.84
CA TRP A 95 -11.01 11.45 8.17
C TRP A 95 -10.41 10.04 8.11
N GLU A 96 -11.09 9.08 8.69
CA GLU A 96 -10.67 7.67 8.66
C GLU A 96 -10.65 7.13 7.23
N ALA A 97 -11.68 7.42 6.44
CA ALA A 97 -11.74 7.06 5.03
C ALA A 97 -10.58 7.67 4.23
N PHE A 98 -10.21 8.92 4.50
CA PHE A 98 -9.06 9.56 3.88
C PHE A 98 -7.74 8.88 4.27
N ARG A 99 -7.50 8.62 5.56
CA ARG A 99 -6.31 7.91 6.02
C ARG A 99 -6.17 6.54 5.36
N LEU A 100 -7.27 5.81 5.27
CA LEU A 100 -7.29 4.50 4.62
C LEU A 100 -7.01 4.58 3.12
N LEU A 101 -7.54 5.58 2.43
CA LEU A 101 -7.24 5.80 1.01
C LEU A 101 -5.76 6.11 0.78
N VAL A 102 -5.16 6.93 1.66
CA VAL A 102 -3.73 7.21 1.61
C VAL A 102 -2.91 5.95 1.90
N LEU A 103 -3.32 5.16 2.90
CA LEU A 103 -2.68 3.87 3.19
C LEU A 103 -2.79 2.91 2.00
N ASP A 104 -3.94 2.84 1.35
CA ASP A 104 -4.13 2.01 0.16
C ASP A 104 -3.13 2.39 -0.94
N CYS A 105 -3.04 3.68 -1.27
CA CYS A 105 -2.09 4.17 -2.27
C CYS A 105 -0.64 3.86 -1.87
N PHE A 106 -0.30 4.02 -0.60
CA PHE A 106 1.02 3.70 -0.07
C PHE A 106 1.35 2.21 -0.22
N MET A 107 0.46 1.33 0.22
CA MET A 107 0.67 -0.12 0.15
C MET A 107 0.77 -0.62 -1.29
N ILE A 108 -0.12 -0.15 -2.17
CA ILE A 108 -0.09 -0.50 -3.60
C ILE A 108 1.24 -0.03 -4.22
N ARG A 109 1.70 1.19 -3.91
CA ARG A 109 3.00 1.69 -4.35
C ARG A 109 4.13 0.77 -3.91
N CYS A 110 4.14 0.35 -2.64
CA CYS A 110 5.16 -0.56 -2.12
C CYS A 110 5.16 -1.91 -2.86
N TYR A 111 3.99 -2.46 -3.14
CA TYR A 111 3.87 -3.71 -3.89
C TYR A 111 4.29 -3.58 -5.36
N LEU A 112 3.92 -2.48 -6.02
CA LEU A 112 4.39 -2.19 -7.37
C LEU A 112 5.91 -2.05 -7.41
N SER A 113 6.51 -1.39 -6.42
CA SER A 113 7.95 -1.26 -6.28
C SER A 113 8.64 -2.62 -6.17
N ALA A 114 8.13 -3.49 -5.29
CA ALA A 114 8.68 -4.81 -5.07
C ALA A 114 8.55 -5.70 -6.32
N MET A 115 7.42 -5.68 -7.00
CA MET A 115 7.21 -6.42 -8.25
C MET A 115 8.09 -5.91 -9.37
N ALA A 116 8.22 -4.58 -9.51
CA ALA A 116 9.09 -3.97 -10.50
C ALA A 116 10.57 -4.34 -10.27
N PHE A 117 11.00 -4.34 -9.03
CA PHE A 117 12.35 -4.77 -8.66
C PHE A 117 12.60 -6.24 -9.00
N LYS A 118 11.66 -7.13 -8.60
CA LYS A 118 11.74 -8.57 -8.86
C LYS A 118 11.80 -8.88 -10.36
N ASN A 119 10.91 -8.27 -11.14
CA ASN A 119 10.72 -8.60 -12.56
C ASN A 119 11.54 -7.71 -13.51
N LYS A 120 12.30 -6.73 -12.98
CA LYS A 120 13.04 -5.72 -13.75
C LYS A 120 12.12 -4.89 -14.66
N GLY A 121 10.90 -4.63 -14.20
CA GLY A 121 9.85 -3.92 -14.88
C GLY A 121 8.47 -4.36 -14.39
N LEU A 122 7.41 -3.83 -14.99
CA LEU A 122 6.03 -4.20 -14.68
C LEU A 122 5.30 -4.55 -15.98
N SER A 123 4.71 -5.73 -16.04
CA SER A 123 3.69 -6.06 -17.02
C SER A 123 2.31 -5.57 -16.56
N GLU A 124 1.35 -5.45 -17.47
CA GLU A 124 -0.04 -5.14 -17.09
C GLU A 124 -0.59 -6.15 -16.07
N SER A 125 -0.22 -7.43 -16.21
CA SER A 125 -0.63 -8.46 -15.26
C SER A 125 -0.03 -8.25 -13.86
N ASP A 126 1.19 -7.73 -13.73
CA ASP A 126 1.80 -7.39 -12.44
C ASP A 126 1.07 -6.22 -11.79
N ILE A 127 0.73 -5.20 -12.59
CA ILE A 127 -0.02 -4.03 -12.10
C ILE A 127 -1.38 -4.47 -11.58
N VAL A 128 -2.15 -5.20 -12.42
CA VAL A 128 -3.47 -5.72 -12.03
C VAL A 128 -3.37 -6.60 -10.78
N LEU A 129 -2.34 -7.45 -10.71
CA LEU A 129 -2.10 -8.32 -9.56
C LEU A 129 -1.95 -7.52 -8.26
N CYS A 130 -1.11 -6.47 -8.25
CA CYS A 130 -0.88 -5.65 -7.07
C CYS A 130 -2.17 -5.00 -6.55
N PHE A 131 -2.97 -4.42 -7.45
CA PHE A 131 -4.24 -3.79 -7.08
C PHE A 131 -5.27 -4.82 -6.61
N GLN A 132 -5.48 -5.89 -7.37
CA GLN A 132 -6.49 -6.90 -7.04
C GLN A 132 -6.21 -7.62 -5.73
N ILE A 133 -4.97 -8.04 -5.50
CA ILE A 133 -4.64 -8.78 -4.27
C ILE A 133 -4.83 -7.89 -3.05
N TYR A 134 -4.36 -6.64 -3.14
CA TYR A 134 -4.53 -5.71 -2.03
C TYR A 134 -6.02 -5.47 -1.74
N GLN A 135 -6.83 -5.19 -2.77
CA GLN A 135 -8.27 -4.97 -2.62
C GLN A 135 -9.00 -6.19 -2.06
N VAL A 136 -8.73 -7.39 -2.59
CA VAL A 136 -9.35 -8.62 -2.09
C VAL A 136 -8.98 -8.87 -0.63
N ALA A 137 -7.71 -8.69 -0.26
CA ALA A 137 -7.27 -8.85 1.11
C ALA A 137 -7.93 -7.85 2.06
N ARG A 138 -8.14 -6.60 1.60
CA ARG A 138 -8.80 -5.54 2.35
C ARG A 138 -10.31 -5.81 2.54
N GLN A 139 -11.01 -6.20 1.46
CA GLN A 139 -12.47 -6.37 1.48
C GLN A 139 -12.94 -7.55 2.33
N HIS A 140 -12.12 -8.58 2.49
CA HIS A 140 -12.49 -9.77 3.25
C HIS A 140 -12.27 -9.67 4.76
N LYS A 141 -11.86 -8.52 5.28
CA LYS A 141 -11.70 -8.26 6.71
C LYS A 141 -12.78 -7.27 7.18
N THR A 142 -13.80 -7.78 7.85
CA THR A 142 -14.84 -6.94 8.47
C THR A 142 -14.30 -5.96 9.51
N GLU A 143 -13.21 -6.31 10.18
CA GLU A 143 -12.55 -5.50 11.19
C GLU A 143 -11.32 -4.72 10.66
N PHE A 144 -11.10 -4.75 9.33
CA PHE A 144 -9.89 -4.15 8.73
C PHE A 144 -9.81 -2.65 9.01
N VAL A 145 -10.91 -1.93 8.87
CA VAL A 145 -10.96 -0.48 9.05
C VAL A 145 -10.54 -0.08 10.45
N GLU A 146 -11.17 -0.70 11.48
CA GLU A 146 -10.87 -0.39 12.88
C GLU A 146 -9.44 -0.80 13.25
N SER A 147 -9.02 -1.99 12.83
CA SER A 147 -7.66 -2.48 13.07
C SER A 147 -6.61 -1.58 12.41
N MET A 148 -6.84 -1.13 11.18
CA MET A 148 -5.90 -0.28 10.46
C MET A 148 -5.89 1.16 10.99
N SER A 149 -7.03 1.71 11.39
CA SER A 149 -7.08 3.03 12.04
C SER A 149 -6.25 3.04 13.31
N LYS A 150 -6.39 2.04 14.16
CA LYS A 150 -5.58 1.89 15.37
C LYS A 150 -4.09 1.73 15.04
N THR A 151 -3.76 0.88 14.08
CA THR A 151 -2.38 0.68 13.62
C THR A 151 -1.75 1.99 13.13
N LEU A 152 -2.48 2.79 12.34
CA LEU A 152 -1.98 4.07 11.86
C LEU A 152 -1.71 5.05 13.00
N GLU A 153 -2.55 5.09 14.02
CA GLU A 153 -2.32 5.90 15.23
C GLU A 153 -1.07 5.45 16.00
N GLU A 154 -0.90 4.14 16.17
CA GLU A 154 0.29 3.56 16.81
C GLU A 154 1.58 3.83 16.01
N CYS A 155 1.48 4.01 14.69
CA CYS A 155 2.57 4.43 13.83
C CYS A 155 2.82 5.95 13.81
N GLY A 156 2.06 6.73 14.58
CA GLY A 156 2.15 8.21 14.59
C GLY A 156 1.51 8.86 13.36
N ILE A 157 0.58 8.17 12.68
CA ILE A 157 -0.13 8.67 11.50
C ILE A 157 -1.55 9.08 11.93
N ASP A 158 -1.61 10.08 12.78
CA ASP A 158 -2.80 10.58 13.46
C ASP A 158 -3.34 11.90 12.89
N SER A 159 -2.70 12.43 11.86
CA SER A 159 -3.05 13.72 11.25
C SER A 159 -2.97 13.70 9.73
N VAL A 160 -3.66 14.63 9.06
CA VAL A 160 -3.60 14.77 7.59
C VAL A 160 -2.16 14.91 7.09
N PRO A 161 -1.31 15.80 7.64
CA PRO A 161 0.08 15.89 7.22
C PRO A 161 0.85 14.58 7.40
N ALA A 162 0.66 13.88 8.52
CA ALA A 162 1.33 12.60 8.79
C ALA A 162 0.88 11.52 7.79
N ALA A 163 -0.41 11.43 7.49
CA ALA A 163 -0.92 10.50 6.48
C ALA A 163 -0.31 10.78 5.10
N ILE A 164 -0.31 12.04 4.65
CA ILE A 164 0.27 12.41 3.35
C ILE A 164 1.78 12.12 3.30
N CYS A 165 2.49 12.18 4.44
CA CYS A 165 3.90 11.82 4.51
C CYS A 165 4.17 10.34 4.15
N LEU A 166 3.18 9.43 4.25
CA LEU A 166 3.32 8.06 3.75
C LEU A 166 3.62 8.00 2.24
N LEU A 167 3.14 8.99 1.49
CA LEU A 167 3.32 9.03 0.04
C LEU A 167 4.65 9.66 -0.39
N LYS A 168 5.40 10.25 0.55
CA LYS A 168 6.70 10.84 0.25
C LYS A 168 7.76 9.79 -0.02
N THR A 169 8.60 10.05 -0.99
CA THR A 169 9.83 9.31 -1.26
C THR A 169 11.03 10.19 -1.01
N ASN A 170 12.16 9.60 -0.73
CA ASN A 170 13.43 10.32 -0.57
C ASN A 170 14.07 10.50 -1.96
N ILE A 171 13.56 11.47 -2.70
CA ILE A 171 14.09 11.87 -4.02
C ILE A 171 14.46 13.32 -3.94
#